data_c2115c43e8aa7ee118f220f227e1d4d3
#
_entry.id   c2115c43e8aa7ee118f220f227e1d4d3
#
_cell.length_a   1.000
_cell.length_b   1.000
_cell.length_c   1.000
_cell.angle_alpha   90.00
_cell.angle_beta   90.00
_cell.angle_gamma   90.00
#
_symmetry.space_group_name_H-M   'P 1'
#
loop_
_entity.id
_entity.type
_entity.pdbx_description
1 polymer ?
#
loop_
_entity_poly.entity_id
_entity_poly.type
_entity_poly.pdbx_seq_one_letter_code
_entity_poly.pdbx_strand_id
1 'polypeptide(L)'
;MGRPAPTRGVLGDAILNARALEWCRALTVLPLTLLINVGLEAQEYSQLNSDQIKQKFGSYGVEVLAQTEAMRVANLYSEHDGERICRTLAVTRFSEPTPPALEKADKLIRAGESIGLTLRSQGWSIEKKVAAQCAIPPGSAFQALSGNAPVGDALSVRVYSLTATSGDMRADYAAIAEAYHPDHITLEALGPCSDDTRQALTPLESEALSALLDWVGADSQAESRETRDRSNPSA
;
A
#
# COMPACT_ATOMS: atom_id res chain seq x y z
N MET A 1 -30.62 -35.10 55.76
CA MET A 1 -30.61 -36.56 55.50
C MET A 1 -30.09 -36.72 54.07
N GLY A 2 -29.02 -37.32 53.67
CA GLY A 2 -28.02 -38.17 54.25
C GLY A 2 -26.99 -38.35 53.13
N ARG A 3 -25.73 -38.08 53.42
CA ARG A 3 -24.61 -38.57 52.60
C ARG A 3 -24.49 -40.07 52.73
N PRO A 4 -23.92 -40.77 51.76
CA PRO A 4 -22.63 -41.36 52.12
C PRO A 4 -21.52 -41.16 51.08
N ALA A 5 -20.29 -41.22 51.59
CA ALA A 5 -18.98 -41.22 50.96
C ALA A 5 -18.50 -42.69 50.82
N PRO A 6 -17.20 -42.95 50.56
CA PRO A 6 -16.57 -43.24 49.29
C PRO A 6 -16.00 -44.68 49.26
N THR A 7 -15.61 -45.20 48.12
CA THR A 7 -14.81 -46.41 48.04
C THR A 7 -13.51 -46.20 47.28
N ARG A 8 -12.44 -46.53 48.01
CA ARG A 8 -11.05 -46.78 47.58
C ARG A 8 -10.90 -48.13 46.89
N GLY A 9 -9.95 -48.25 46.06
CA GLY A 9 -9.31 -49.50 45.62
C GLY A 9 -8.85 -49.35 44.18
N VAL A 10 -7.71 -49.74 43.69
CA VAL A 10 -6.57 -50.55 44.18
C VAL A 10 -5.41 -50.24 43.23
N LEU A 11 -4.20 -50.22 43.77
CA LEU A 11 -2.91 -50.20 43.06
C LEU A 11 -2.82 -51.36 42.07
N GLY A 12 -2.21 -51.11 40.93
CA GLY A 12 -1.72 -52.12 40.00
C GLY A 12 -0.43 -51.66 39.36
N ASP A 13 0.70 -52.02 39.96
CA ASP A 13 2.06 -51.94 39.37
C ASP A 13 2.15 -52.74 38.07
N ALA A 14 2.73 -52.18 37.06
CA ALA A 14 3.38 -52.94 36.02
C ALA A 14 4.59 -52.18 35.47
N ILE A 15 5.73 -52.58 35.93
CA ILE A 15 7.11 -52.31 35.45
C ILE A 15 7.29 -52.91 34.04
N LEU A 16 8.24 -52.36 33.27
CA LEU A 16 8.86 -52.79 32.01
C LEU A 16 8.27 -52.20 30.73
N ASN A 17 8.95 -51.24 30.06
CA ASN A 17 10.09 -51.53 29.22
C ASN A 17 10.82 -50.25 28.78
N ALA A 18 11.98 -50.04 29.33
CA ALA A 18 13.00 -49.16 28.80
C ALA A 18 13.69 -49.86 27.60
N ARG A 19 13.30 -49.50 26.38
CA ARG A 19 14.08 -49.73 25.13
C ARG A 19 13.27 -49.33 23.89
N ALA A 20 12.98 -48.03 23.72
CA ALA A 20 12.58 -47.46 22.43
C ALA A 20 12.77 -45.94 22.42
N LEU A 21 13.93 -45.49 22.84
CA LEU A 21 14.31 -44.08 22.84
C LEU A 21 15.66 -43.92 22.14
N GLU A 22 15.71 -44.19 20.83
CA GLU A 22 16.87 -43.78 20.03
C GLU A 22 16.61 -43.63 18.51
N TRP A 23 15.36 -43.38 18.05
CA TRP A 23 15.15 -43.18 16.61
C TRP A 23 14.23 -42.00 16.30
N CYS A 24 14.44 -40.82 16.91
CA CYS A 24 13.78 -39.58 16.46
C CYS A 24 14.67 -38.37 16.74
N ARG A 25 15.90 -38.40 16.26
CA ARG A 25 16.76 -37.21 16.19
C ARG A 25 17.28 -36.99 14.77
N ALA A 26 16.37 -36.79 13.83
CA ALA A 26 16.64 -36.19 12.52
C ALA A 26 15.35 -35.56 11.97
N LEU A 27 14.72 -34.68 12.73
CA LEU A 27 13.79 -33.73 12.17
C LEU A 27 14.54 -32.42 11.98
N THR A 28 14.96 -32.25 10.73
CA THR A 28 15.33 -31.06 10.03
C THR A 28 14.76 -29.80 10.68
N VAL A 29 15.65 -29.00 11.27
CA VAL A 29 15.41 -27.58 11.53
C VAL A 29 15.34 -26.90 10.16
N LEU A 30 14.16 -26.93 9.51
CA LEU A 30 13.86 -26.01 8.43
C LEU A 30 13.88 -24.60 9.03
N PRO A 31 14.62 -23.67 8.42
CA PRO A 31 14.77 -22.34 8.99
C PRO A 31 13.39 -21.67 9.02
N LEU A 32 12.89 -21.46 10.23
CA LEU A 32 11.66 -20.70 10.55
C LEU A 32 11.72 -19.25 10.04
N THR A 33 12.89 -18.83 9.57
CA THR A 33 13.16 -17.48 9.05
C THR A 33 12.52 -17.19 7.68
N LEU A 34 12.20 -18.22 6.86
CA LEU A 34 11.62 -17.99 5.54
C LEU A 34 10.11 -17.71 5.58
N LEU A 35 9.41 -18.16 6.62
CA LEU A 35 7.97 -17.95 6.77
C LEU A 35 7.59 -16.58 7.35
N ILE A 36 8.52 -15.93 8.06
CA ILE A 36 8.25 -14.64 8.72
C ILE A 36 8.22 -13.49 7.70
N ASN A 37 9.06 -13.53 6.66
CA ASN A 37 9.10 -12.45 5.66
C ASN A 37 7.88 -12.43 4.74
N VAL A 38 7.37 -13.59 4.32
CA VAL A 38 6.17 -13.67 3.46
C VAL A 38 4.91 -13.17 4.19
N GLY A 39 4.82 -13.38 5.51
CA GLY A 39 3.70 -12.90 6.33
C GLY A 39 3.71 -11.39 6.56
N LEU A 40 4.89 -10.76 6.67
CA LEU A 40 5.04 -9.33 6.89
C LEU A 40 4.69 -8.53 5.63
N GLU A 41 5.14 -8.95 4.45
CA GLU A 41 4.77 -8.29 3.19
C GLU A 41 3.27 -8.40 2.90
N ALA A 42 2.65 -9.57 3.10
CA ALA A 42 1.21 -9.75 2.89
C ALA A 42 0.37 -8.89 3.85
N GLN A 43 0.84 -8.63 5.07
CA GLN A 43 0.15 -7.80 6.05
C GLN A 43 0.27 -6.31 5.71
N GLU A 44 1.38 -5.86 5.15
CA GLU A 44 1.58 -4.48 4.70
C GLU A 44 0.61 -4.11 3.56
N TYR A 45 0.34 -5.05 2.62
CA TYR A 45 -0.60 -4.83 1.52
C TYR A 45 -2.07 -4.83 1.96
N SER A 46 -2.41 -5.42 3.09
CA SER A 46 -3.79 -5.47 3.61
C SER A 46 -4.18 -4.19 4.38
N GLN A 47 -3.21 -3.44 4.88
CA GLN A 47 -3.46 -2.23 5.65
C GLN A 47 -3.73 -1.04 4.71
N LEU A 48 -4.73 -0.23 5.06
CA LEU A 48 -5.01 1.00 4.33
C LEU A 48 -3.88 2.02 4.54
N ASN A 49 -3.51 2.75 3.49
CA ASN A 49 -2.53 3.82 3.58
C ASN A 49 -2.92 4.89 4.62
N SER A 50 -4.21 5.21 4.71
CA SER A 50 -4.76 6.08 5.76
C SER A 50 -4.48 5.59 7.19
N ASP A 51 -4.59 4.29 7.43
CA ASP A 51 -4.31 3.69 8.75
C ASP A 51 -2.82 3.75 9.06
N GLN A 52 -1.96 3.47 8.07
CA GLN A 52 -0.50 3.56 8.20
C GLN A 52 -0.04 4.99 8.51
N ILE A 53 -0.57 5.99 7.78
CA ILE A 53 -0.27 7.40 8.05
C ILE A 53 -0.70 7.78 9.48
N LYS A 54 -1.94 7.44 9.87
CA LYS A 54 -2.45 7.74 11.20
C LYS A 54 -1.65 7.06 12.31
N GLN A 55 -1.27 5.80 12.09
CA GLN A 55 -0.47 5.03 13.05
C GLN A 55 0.93 5.62 13.22
N LYS A 56 1.58 6.00 12.12
CA LYS A 56 2.98 6.47 12.14
C LYS A 56 3.10 7.92 12.59
N PHE A 57 2.16 8.79 12.21
CA PHE A 57 2.27 10.25 12.40
C PHE A 57 1.21 10.82 13.35
N GLY A 58 0.33 10.00 13.90
CA GLY A 58 -0.70 10.42 14.88
C GLY A 58 -1.94 11.05 14.26
N SER A 59 -1.88 11.53 13.02
CA SER A 59 -2.98 12.18 12.30
C SER A 59 -3.06 11.69 10.85
N TYR A 60 -4.23 11.87 10.24
CA TYR A 60 -4.47 11.57 8.83
C TYR A 60 -5.55 12.50 8.30
N GLY A 61 -5.33 13.07 7.13
CA GLY A 61 -6.31 13.80 6.35
C GLY A 61 -6.17 13.49 4.87
N VAL A 62 -7.21 13.80 4.12
CA VAL A 62 -7.23 13.74 2.66
C VAL A 62 -7.70 15.07 2.11
N GLU A 63 -6.99 15.58 1.13
CA GLU A 63 -7.31 16.79 0.38
C GLU A 63 -7.38 16.43 -1.11
N VAL A 64 -8.52 16.70 -1.72
CA VAL A 64 -8.68 16.51 -3.17
C VAL A 64 -8.12 17.73 -3.89
N LEU A 65 -7.02 17.53 -4.61
CA LEU A 65 -6.33 18.61 -5.36
C LEU A 65 -6.97 18.85 -6.73
N ALA A 66 -7.43 17.77 -7.38
CA ALA A 66 -8.16 17.82 -8.64
C ALA A 66 -9.07 16.61 -8.76
N GLN A 67 -10.22 16.79 -9.44
CA GLN A 67 -11.15 15.70 -9.71
C GLN A 67 -11.98 15.95 -10.97
N THR A 68 -12.11 14.88 -11.77
CA THR A 68 -13.02 14.74 -12.88
C THR A 68 -13.86 13.47 -12.72
N GLU A 69 -14.72 13.15 -13.67
CA GLU A 69 -15.45 11.87 -13.66
C GLU A 69 -14.50 10.66 -13.72
N ALA A 70 -13.44 10.75 -14.50
CA ALA A 70 -12.53 9.64 -14.73
C ALA A 70 -11.32 9.59 -13.78
N MET A 71 -10.97 10.71 -13.12
CA MET A 71 -9.72 10.83 -12.38
C MET A 71 -9.87 11.66 -11.11
N ARG A 72 -9.10 11.31 -10.09
CA ARG A 72 -8.92 12.09 -8.86
C ARG A 72 -7.44 12.19 -8.50
N VAL A 73 -7.00 13.38 -8.12
CA VAL A 73 -5.70 13.61 -7.50
C VAL A 73 -5.91 14.00 -6.05
N ALA A 74 -5.25 13.34 -5.13
CA ALA A 74 -5.42 13.57 -3.71
C ALA A 74 -4.09 13.61 -2.98
N ASN A 75 -3.97 14.56 -2.05
CA ASN A 75 -2.93 14.62 -1.05
C ASN A 75 -3.41 13.91 0.22
N LEU A 76 -2.72 12.84 0.59
CA LEU A 76 -2.91 12.15 1.87
C LEU A 76 -1.84 12.67 2.82
N TYR A 77 -2.25 13.41 3.84
CA TYR A 77 -1.34 14.15 4.69
C TYR A 77 -1.44 13.76 6.16
N SER A 78 -0.41 14.11 6.92
CA SER A 78 -0.46 14.22 8.37
C SER A 78 -0.29 15.68 8.79
N GLU A 79 -0.77 16.02 9.97
CA GLU A 79 -0.55 17.34 10.58
C GLU A 79 0.51 17.25 11.66
N HIS A 80 1.46 18.17 11.63
CA HIS A 80 2.51 18.33 12.64
C HIS A 80 2.71 19.81 12.91
N ASP A 81 2.56 20.24 14.15
CA ASP A 81 2.67 21.64 14.61
C ASP A 81 1.81 22.62 13.79
N GLY A 82 0.63 22.17 13.33
CA GLY A 82 -0.30 22.96 12.51
C GLY A 82 0.02 23.01 11.04
N GLU A 83 1.10 22.38 10.58
CA GLU A 83 1.47 22.24 9.17
C GLU A 83 0.98 20.90 8.62
N ARG A 84 0.48 20.92 7.38
CA ARG A 84 0.14 19.71 6.63
C ARG A 84 1.35 19.24 5.86
N ILE A 85 1.72 17.97 6.06
CA ILE A 85 2.84 17.35 5.38
C ILE A 85 2.30 16.23 4.50
N CYS A 86 2.50 16.34 3.18
CA CYS A 86 2.15 15.28 2.23
C CYS A 86 2.90 13.99 2.58
N ARG A 87 2.16 12.94 2.85
CA ARG A 87 2.72 11.60 3.07
C ARG A 87 2.57 10.72 1.85
N THR A 88 1.54 10.99 1.06
CA THR A 88 1.29 10.29 -0.21
C THR A 88 0.54 11.20 -1.15
N LEU A 89 1.08 11.39 -2.34
CA LEU A 89 0.33 11.95 -3.46
C LEU A 89 -0.24 10.79 -4.26
N ALA A 90 -1.56 10.73 -4.40
CA ALA A 90 -2.26 9.64 -5.05
C ALA A 90 -3.01 10.14 -6.28
N VAL A 91 -2.84 9.46 -7.41
CA VAL A 91 -3.68 9.62 -8.59
C VAL A 91 -4.50 8.35 -8.77
N THR A 92 -5.81 8.53 -8.83
CA THR A 92 -6.79 7.45 -9.04
C THR A 92 -7.44 7.62 -10.40
N ARG A 93 -7.40 6.56 -11.23
CA ARG A 93 -8.20 6.44 -12.44
C ARG A 93 -9.34 5.48 -12.13
N PHE A 94 -10.58 5.97 -12.18
CA PHE A 94 -11.75 5.16 -11.89
C PHE A 94 -12.10 4.25 -13.05
N SER A 95 -12.57 3.03 -12.76
CA SER A 95 -13.15 2.15 -13.77
C SER A 95 -14.46 2.74 -14.27
N GLU A 96 -14.66 2.70 -15.57
CA GLU A 96 -15.90 3.18 -16.22
C GLU A 96 -16.53 2.06 -17.07
N PRO A 97 -17.83 1.83 -16.91
CA PRO A 97 -18.76 2.49 -15.95
C PRO A 97 -18.47 2.08 -14.49
N THR A 98 -18.87 2.93 -13.53
CA THR A 98 -18.82 2.55 -12.12
C THR A 98 -19.65 1.28 -11.89
N PRO A 99 -19.09 0.24 -11.23
CA PRO A 99 -19.86 -0.96 -10.92
C PRO A 99 -21.11 -0.63 -10.09
N PRO A 100 -22.33 -1.07 -10.49
CA PRO A 100 -23.57 -0.69 -9.81
C PRO A 100 -23.58 -0.98 -8.30
N ALA A 101 -22.91 -2.04 -7.88
CA ALA A 101 -22.79 -2.39 -6.45
C ALA A 101 -22.01 -1.35 -5.64
N LEU A 102 -21.17 -0.54 -6.28
CA LEU A 102 -20.33 0.49 -5.65
C LEU A 102 -20.89 1.90 -5.75
N GLU A 103 -22.02 2.14 -6.42
CA GLU A 103 -22.56 3.49 -6.67
C GLU A 103 -22.68 4.34 -5.40
N LYS A 104 -23.12 3.74 -4.29
CA LYS A 104 -23.26 4.45 -3.02
C LYS A 104 -21.91 4.88 -2.45
N ALA A 105 -20.92 4.00 -2.49
CA ALA A 105 -19.57 4.29 -2.03
C ALA A 105 -18.89 5.29 -2.99
N ASP A 106 -19.02 5.10 -4.29
CA ASP A 106 -18.47 5.97 -5.32
C ASP A 106 -18.98 7.42 -5.19
N LYS A 107 -20.27 7.60 -4.91
CA LYS A 107 -20.83 8.93 -4.66
C LYS A 107 -20.15 9.66 -3.49
N LEU A 108 -19.88 8.98 -2.39
CA LEU A 108 -19.18 9.55 -1.24
C LEU A 108 -17.71 9.84 -1.57
N ILE A 109 -17.06 8.91 -2.26
CA ILE A 109 -15.66 9.07 -2.71
C ILE A 109 -15.55 10.28 -3.63
N ARG A 110 -16.45 10.43 -4.58
CA ARG A 110 -16.47 11.60 -5.49
C ARG A 110 -16.87 12.90 -4.78
N ALA A 111 -17.51 12.82 -3.61
CA ALA A 111 -17.72 13.98 -2.74
C ALA A 111 -16.50 14.37 -1.89
N GLY A 112 -15.36 13.65 -2.04
CA GLY A 112 -14.09 13.99 -1.38
C GLY A 112 -13.67 13.03 -0.27
N GLU A 113 -14.47 12.02 0.03
CA GLU A 113 -14.16 11.02 1.06
C GLU A 113 -12.94 10.15 0.69
N SER A 114 -12.29 9.57 1.70
CA SER A 114 -11.19 8.62 1.51
C SER A 114 -11.68 7.32 0.87
N ILE A 115 -11.08 6.90 -0.24
CA ILE A 115 -11.47 5.68 -0.97
C ILE A 115 -11.49 4.48 -0.03
N GLY A 116 -10.37 4.20 0.63
CA GLY A 116 -10.25 3.03 1.49
C GLY A 116 -11.19 3.04 2.69
N LEU A 117 -11.30 4.17 3.39
CA LEU A 117 -12.17 4.29 4.55
C LEU A 117 -13.64 4.18 4.14
N THR A 118 -14.04 4.79 3.03
CA THR A 118 -15.42 4.76 2.54
C THR A 118 -15.83 3.35 2.11
N LEU A 119 -15.02 2.67 1.31
CA LEU A 119 -15.31 1.29 0.92
C LEU A 119 -15.44 0.40 2.15
N ARG A 120 -14.51 0.47 3.10
CA ARG A 120 -14.54 -0.31 4.34
C ARG A 120 -15.79 0.01 5.19
N SER A 121 -16.17 1.27 5.33
CA SER A 121 -17.37 1.69 6.08
C SER A 121 -18.67 1.23 5.46
N GLN A 122 -18.69 0.98 4.14
CA GLN A 122 -19.82 0.41 3.41
C GLN A 122 -19.80 -1.13 3.35
N GLY A 123 -18.90 -1.79 4.11
CA GLY A 123 -18.83 -3.24 4.21
C GLY A 123 -18.03 -3.93 3.11
N TRP A 124 -17.21 -3.17 2.37
CA TRP A 124 -16.33 -3.72 1.33
C TRP A 124 -14.94 -4.01 1.90
N SER A 125 -14.41 -5.17 1.57
CA SER A 125 -12.99 -5.49 1.68
C SER A 125 -12.27 -4.97 0.44
N ILE A 126 -10.98 -4.62 0.60
CA ILE A 126 -10.16 -4.05 -0.46
C ILE A 126 -9.01 -5.00 -0.77
N GLU A 127 -8.90 -5.37 -2.02
CA GLU A 127 -7.75 -6.09 -2.56
C GLU A 127 -6.94 -5.13 -3.45
N LYS A 128 -5.63 -5.05 -3.21
CA LYS A 128 -4.68 -4.29 -4.00
C LYS A 128 -3.78 -5.24 -4.75
N LYS A 129 -3.84 -5.22 -6.08
CA LYS A 129 -2.92 -5.97 -6.93
C LYS A 129 -1.83 -5.02 -7.44
N VAL A 130 -0.63 -5.11 -6.88
CA VAL A 130 0.50 -4.29 -7.30
C VAL A 130 0.93 -4.69 -8.71
N ALA A 131 0.96 -3.71 -9.61
CA ALA A 131 1.35 -3.86 -11.00
C ALA A 131 2.78 -3.38 -11.26
N ALA A 132 3.22 -2.30 -10.57
CA ALA A 132 4.58 -1.80 -10.66
C ALA A 132 5.03 -1.08 -9.39
N GLN A 133 6.35 -1.07 -9.21
CA GLN A 133 7.05 -0.26 -8.21
C GLN A 133 8.28 0.35 -8.86
N CYS A 134 8.48 1.66 -8.68
CA CYS A 134 9.58 2.39 -9.27
C CYS A 134 9.92 3.64 -8.45
N ALA A 135 10.96 4.37 -8.81
CA ALA A 135 11.36 5.60 -8.17
C ALA A 135 11.32 6.78 -9.15
N ILE A 136 10.99 7.97 -8.61
CA ILE A 136 11.01 9.23 -9.36
C ILE A 136 11.72 10.31 -8.54
N PRO A 137 12.35 11.31 -9.16
CA PRO A 137 12.83 12.49 -8.44
C PRO A 137 11.62 13.28 -7.89
N PRO A 138 11.74 13.90 -6.71
CA PRO A 138 10.70 14.78 -6.19
C PRO A 138 10.64 16.04 -7.04
N GLY A 139 9.48 16.30 -7.65
CA GLY A 139 9.22 17.55 -8.37
C GLY A 139 8.74 18.66 -7.44
N SER A 140 8.66 19.88 -7.98
CA SER A 140 8.32 21.08 -7.22
C SER A 140 6.94 21.02 -6.57
N ALA A 141 5.96 20.38 -7.21
CA ALA A 141 4.62 20.27 -6.68
C ALA A 141 4.58 19.35 -5.43
N PHE A 142 5.28 18.21 -5.45
CA PHE A 142 5.38 17.34 -4.29
C PHE A 142 6.13 18.01 -3.14
N GLN A 143 7.22 18.73 -3.45
CA GLN A 143 7.97 19.50 -2.45
C GLN A 143 7.11 20.56 -1.78
N ALA A 144 6.31 21.31 -2.55
CA ALA A 144 5.38 22.32 -2.01
C ALA A 144 4.32 21.70 -1.07
N LEU A 145 3.79 20.52 -1.39
CA LEU A 145 2.84 19.81 -0.56
C LEU A 145 3.48 19.21 0.71
N SER A 146 4.79 19.00 0.71
CA SER A 146 5.54 18.45 1.84
C SER A 146 5.97 19.53 2.85
N GLY A 147 5.71 20.81 2.56
CA GLY A 147 6.05 21.93 3.43
C GLY A 147 7.55 21.99 3.72
N ASN A 148 7.92 22.06 5.01
CA ASN A 148 9.32 22.09 5.45
C ASN A 148 9.93 20.69 5.65
N ALA A 149 9.18 19.60 5.41
CA ALA A 149 9.70 18.26 5.57
C ALA A 149 10.68 17.90 4.43
N PRO A 150 11.88 17.37 4.74
CA PRO A 150 12.85 17.02 3.71
C PRO A 150 12.36 15.83 2.89
N VAL A 151 12.31 15.98 1.57
CA VAL A 151 11.77 14.96 0.65
C VAL A 151 12.87 14.02 0.12
N GLY A 152 14.17 14.37 0.28
CA GLY A 152 15.28 13.58 -0.24
C GLY A 152 15.39 13.65 -1.78
N ASP A 153 16.12 12.69 -2.37
CA ASP A 153 16.45 12.69 -3.80
C ASP A 153 15.49 11.86 -4.66
N ALA A 154 14.67 10.98 -4.03
CA ALA A 154 13.75 10.11 -4.73
C ALA A 154 12.49 9.82 -3.91
N LEU A 155 11.37 9.70 -4.61
CA LEU A 155 10.10 9.21 -4.10
C LEU A 155 9.91 7.76 -4.56
N SER A 156 9.48 6.89 -3.65
CA SER A 156 8.98 5.57 -4.03
C SER A 156 7.60 5.70 -4.65
N VAL A 157 7.38 5.03 -5.77
CA VAL A 157 6.09 4.97 -6.47
C VAL A 157 5.58 3.55 -6.50
N ARG A 158 4.30 3.40 -6.25
CA ARG A 158 3.56 2.13 -6.40
C ARG A 158 2.35 2.35 -7.29
N VAL A 159 2.17 1.46 -8.25
CA VAL A 159 0.98 1.40 -9.12
C VAL A 159 0.25 0.10 -8.83
N TYR A 160 -1.04 0.16 -8.63
CA TYR A 160 -1.85 -1.01 -8.33
C TYR A 160 -3.29 -0.85 -8.81
N SER A 161 -3.93 -1.98 -9.12
CA SER A 161 -5.38 -2.07 -9.31
C SER A 161 -6.06 -2.30 -7.96
N LEU A 162 -7.19 -1.64 -7.74
CA LEU A 162 -8.01 -1.75 -6.55
C LEU A 162 -9.32 -2.46 -6.89
N THR A 163 -9.55 -3.60 -6.24
CA THR A 163 -10.79 -4.36 -6.32
C THR A 163 -11.50 -4.33 -4.98
N ALA A 164 -12.81 -4.05 -5.00
CA ALA A 164 -13.68 -4.13 -3.84
C ALA A 164 -14.41 -5.48 -3.83
N THR A 165 -14.45 -6.15 -2.67
CA THR A 165 -15.11 -7.45 -2.49
C THR A 165 -16.06 -7.42 -1.30
N SER A 166 -17.25 -8.05 -1.44
CA SER A 166 -18.23 -8.20 -0.35
C SER A 166 -19.04 -9.48 -0.56
N GLY A 167 -18.81 -10.51 0.27
CA GLY A 167 -19.33 -11.86 0.01
C GLY A 167 -18.81 -12.38 -1.34
N ASP A 168 -19.74 -12.82 -2.20
CA ASP A 168 -19.41 -13.30 -3.55
C ASP A 168 -19.29 -12.19 -4.61
N MET A 169 -19.54 -10.94 -4.22
CA MET A 169 -19.40 -9.80 -5.12
C MET A 169 -17.95 -9.36 -5.23
N ARG A 170 -17.50 -9.14 -6.47
CA ARG A 170 -16.19 -8.58 -6.80
C ARG A 170 -16.36 -7.48 -7.85
N ALA A 171 -15.76 -6.34 -7.62
CA ALA A 171 -15.84 -5.19 -8.49
C ALA A 171 -14.48 -4.51 -8.62
N ASP A 172 -13.94 -4.44 -9.84
CA ASP A 172 -12.74 -3.68 -10.13
C ASP A 172 -13.09 -2.19 -10.17
N TYR A 173 -12.57 -1.46 -9.19
CA TYR A 173 -13.00 -0.09 -8.93
C TYR A 173 -12.11 0.97 -9.55
N ALA A 174 -10.79 0.79 -9.46
CA ALA A 174 -9.85 1.81 -9.92
C ALA A 174 -8.44 1.26 -10.14
N ALA A 175 -7.64 1.99 -10.90
CA ALA A 175 -6.18 1.93 -10.84
C ALA A 175 -5.66 3.14 -10.08
N ILE A 176 -4.65 2.94 -9.23
CA ILE A 176 -4.09 3.97 -8.37
C ILE A 176 -2.56 3.97 -8.50
N ALA A 177 -2.00 5.17 -8.72
CA ALA A 177 -0.58 5.43 -8.62
C ALA A 177 -0.33 6.33 -7.39
N GLU A 178 0.57 5.90 -6.50
CA GLU A 178 0.92 6.60 -5.26
C GLU A 178 2.41 6.91 -5.24
N ALA A 179 2.77 8.19 -5.02
CA ALA A 179 4.12 8.61 -4.68
C ALA A 179 4.21 8.86 -3.18
N TYR A 180 5.18 8.24 -2.53
CA TYR A 180 5.32 8.27 -1.08
C TYR A 180 6.43 9.20 -0.63
N HIS A 181 6.15 9.97 0.42
CA HIS A 181 7.18 10.69 1.16
C HIS A 181 8.17 9.67 1.78
N PRO A 182 9.49 9.90 1.73
CA PRO A 182 10.48 8.95 2.26
C PRO A 182 10.27 8.59 3.74
N ASP A 183 9.81 9.56 4.55
CA ASP A 183 9.49 9.28 5.96
C ASP A 183 8.27 8.36 6.14
N HIS A 184 7.44 8.20 5.10
CA HIS A 184 6.26 7.34 5.19
C HIS A 184 6.55 5.94 4.71
N ILE A 185 6.82 5.77 3.44
CA ILE A 185 7.13 4.49 2.81
C ILE A 185 8.36 4.67 1.92
N THR A 186 9.38 3.85 2.19
CA THR A 186 10.55 3.70 1.32
C THR A 186 10.57 2.27 0.81
N LEU A 187 10.54 2.12 -0.51
CA LEU A 187 10.69 0.83 -1.17
C LEU A 187 12.15 0.67 -1.57
N GLU A 188 12.72 -0.51 -1.31
CA GLU A 188 14.14 -0.76 -1.55
C GLU A 188 14.42 -1.16 -3.01
N ALA A 189 15.63 -0.85 -3.48
CA ALA A 189 16.18 -1.31 -4.76
C ALA A 189 15.32 -1.00 -6.00
N LEU A 190 14.63 0.14 -6.04
CA LEU A 190 13.79 0.51 -7.16
C LEU A 190 14.60 1.09 -8.33
N GLY A 191 14.29 0.62 -9.54
CA GLY A 191 14.67 1.30 -10.77
C GLY A 191 13.80 2.55 -11.01
N PRO A 192 14.18 3.41 -11.98
CA PRO A 192 13.38 4.56 -12.38
C PRO A 192 12.03 4.11 -12.98
N CYS A 193 11.00 4.96 -12.87
CA CYS A 193 9.75 4.76 -13.61
C CYS A 193 10.01 5.06 -15.11
N SER A 194 10.32 4.02 -15.87
CA SER A 194 10.69 4.07 -17.29
C SER A 194 9.52 3.82 -18.22
N ASP A 195 9.73 3.98 -19.53
CA ASP A 195 8.77 3.58 -20.56
C ASP A 195 8.47 2.08 -20.52
N ASP A 196 9.47 1.24 -20.21
CA ASP A 196 9.27 -0.20 -20.05
C ASP A 196 8.33 -0.49 -18.88
N THR A 197 8.44 0.25 -17.79
CA THR A 197 7.50 0.16 -16.66
C THR A 197 6.08 0.44 -17.14
N ARG A 198 5.88 1.52 -17.92
CA ARG A 198 4.56 1.91 -18.44
C ARG A 198 3.98 0.87 -19.41
N GLN A 199 4.80 0.26 -20.28
CA GLN A 199 4.37 -0.75 -21.25
C GLN A 199 3.89 -2.05 -20.59
N ALA A 200 4.38 -2.37 -19.39
CA ALA A 200 3.97 -3.55 -18.65
C ALA A 200 2.61 -3.38 -17.92
N LEU A 201 2.08 -2.15 -17.86
CA LEU A 201 0.85 -1.80 -17.16
C LEU A 201 -0.38 -1.97 -18.08
N THR A 202 -1.55 -2.19 -17.46
CA THR A 202 -2.82 -2.00 -18.16
C THR A 202 -3.02 -0.54 -18.56
N PRO A 203 -3.88 -0.23 -19.53
CA PRO A 203 -4.15 1.16 -19.95
C PRO A 203 -4.51 2.07 -18.76
N LEU A 204 -5.37 1.59 -17.86
CA LEU A 204 -5.84 2.37 -16.71
C LEU A 204 -4.70 2.64 -15.69
N GLU A 205 -3.85 1.66 -15.45
CA GLU A 205 -2.67 1.79 -14.58
C GLU A 205 -1.62 2.72 -15.19
N SER A 206 -1.40 2.61 -16.51
CA SER A 206 -0.48 3.49 -17.24
C SER A 206 -0.93 4.95 -17.23
N GLU A 207 -2.24 5.18 -17.38
CA GLU A 207 -2.82 6.53 -17.26
C GLU A 207 -2.70 7.09 -15.85
N ALA A 208 -2.90 6.25 -14.82
CA ALA A 208 -2.72 6.68 -13.43
C ALA A 208 -1.27 7.07 -13.15
N LEU A 209 -0.30 6.27 -13.62
CA LEU A 209 1.12 6.57 -13.47
C LEU A 209 1.51 7.84 -14.24
N SER A 210 1.10 7.99 -15.50
CA SER A 210 1.42 9.17 -16.31
C SER A 210 0.89 10.45 -15.65
N ALA A 211 -0.36 10.45 -15.20
CA ALA A 211 -0.94 11.59 -14.50
C ALA A 211 -0.24 11.88 -13.17
N LEU A 212 0.25 10.85 -12.44
CA LEU A 212 1.06 11.07 -11.24
C LEU A 212 2.38 11.76 -11.57
N LEU A 213 3.07 11.32 -12.63
CA LEU A 213 4.34 11.94 -13.07
C LEU A 213 4.16 13.41 -13.45
N ASP A 214 3.10 13.73 -14.18
CA ASP A 214 2.74 15.10 -14.52
C ASP A 214 2.51 15.96 -13.26
N TRP A 215 1.78 15.43 -12.28
CA TRP A 215 1.49 16.13 -11.03
C TRP A 215 2.72 16.32 -10.14
N VAL A 216 3.59 15.32 -10.06
CA VAL A 216 4.86 15.47 -9.32
C VAL A 216 5.79 16.44 -10.02
N GLY A 217 5.63 16.67 -11.33
CA GLY A 217 6.50 17.50 -12.14
C GLY A 217 7.82 16.82 -12.48
N ALA A 218 7.85 15.48 -12.50
CA ALA A 218 9.07 14.70 -12.74
C ALA A 218 9.56 14.82 -14.20
N ASP A 219 8.64 14.95 -15.16
CA ASP A 219 8.99 14.99 -16.59
C ASP A 219 9.68 16.32 -17.01
N SER A 220 9.32 17.44 -16.37
CA SER A 220 9.93 18.75 -16.71
C SER A 220 11.41 18.87 -16.35
N GLN A 221 11.92 18.04 -15.42
CA GLN A 221 13.33 18.06 -15.01
C GLN A 221 14.22 17.18 -15.89
N ALA A 222 13.71 16.13 -16.50
CA ALA A 222 14.46 15.26 -17.40
C ALA A 222 14.85 16.00 -18.69
N GLU A 223 13.91 16.71 -19.31
CA GLU A 223 14.17 17.53 -20.50
C GLU A 223 15.15 18.69 -20.23
N SER A 224 15.07 19.30 -19.05
CA SER A 224 15.97 20.40 -18.67
C SER A 224 17.42 19.95 -18.45
N ARG A 225 17.65 18.70 -18.03
CA ARG A 225 19.00 18.13 -17.90
C ARG A 225 19.59 17.74 -19.24
N GLU A 226 18.81 17.16 -20.12
CA GLU A 226 19.26 16.75 -21.46
C GLU A 226 19.61 17.95 -22.36
N THR A 227 18.84 19.04 -22.28
CA THR A 227 19.15 20.29 -22.98
C THR A 227 20.40 21.00 -22.42
N ARG A 228 20.66 20.88 -21.12
CA ARG A 228 21.84 21.49 -20.48
C ARG A 228 23.12 20.73 -20.84
N ASP A 229 23.09 19.43 -20.97
CA ASP A 229 24.22 18.60 -21.37
C ASP A 229 24.56 18.77 -22.85
N ARG A 230 23.55 18.99 -23.70
CA ARG A 230 23.76 19.30 -25.15
C ARG A 230 24.27 20.73 -25.41
N SER A 231 24.07 21.66 -24.50
CA SER A 231 24.50 23.06 -24.63
C SER A 231 25.90 23.35 -24.11
N ASN A 232 26.59 22.36 -23.53
CA ASN A 232 27.97 22.47 -23.06
C ASN A 232 28.90 21.48 -23.80
N PRO A 233 29.13 21.63 -25.12
CA PRO A 233 30.17 20.88 -25.80
C PRO A 233 31.50 21.39 -25.25
N SER A 234 32.23 20.53 -24.61
CA SER A 234 33.55 20.72 -24.00
C SER A 234 34.43 21.61 -24.89
N ALA A 235 34.89 22.72 -24.32
CA ALA A 235 36.05 23.45 -24.79
C ALA A 235 37.33 22.67 -24.44
#